data_bb8bc26e11c9397065a485ba6618cf51
#
_entry.id   bb8bc26e11c9397065a485ba6618cf51
#
_cell.length_a   1.000
_cell.length_b   1.000
_cell.length_c   1.000
_cell.angle_alpha   90.00
_cell.angle_beta   90.00
_cell.angle_gamma   90.00
#
_symmetry.space_group_name_H-M   'P 1'
#
loop_
_entity.id
_entity.type
_entity.pdbx_description
1 polymer ?
#
loop_
_entity_poly.entity_id
_entity_poly.type
_entity_poly.pdbx_seq_one_letter_code
_entity_poly.pdbx_strand_id
1 'polypeptide(L)'
;MQNSRQKLTMFWSLASSSLAFSRLAVFAFMLAGSLPAFSQARVIEVLADKDSHFKITGQARAEITVKAGEPLLLRISARKGKTWNRDGTVHGFTLLRARDHRKVSGWDLELKPGTQEFSLTAPDEPGDYEVLCTVICSEDHEAMRMKFTVLPQQ
;
A
#
# COMPACT_ATOMS: atom_id res chain seq x y z
N MET A 1 90.44 -34.12 33.38
CA MET A 1 89.40 -35.01 33.90
C MET A 1 88.05 -34.28 33.89
N GLN A 2 87.08 -34.89 33.16
CA GLN A 2 85.64 -34.83 33.34
C GLN A 2 84.97 -33.43 33.35
N ASN A 3 83.90 -33.20 32.78
CA ASN A 3 82.86 -33.95 32.06
C ASN A 3 81.77 -32.95 31.71
N SER A 4 81.45 -32.76 30.47
CA SER A 4 80.21 -33.01 29.87
C SER A 4 78.95 -32.62 30.70
N ARG A 5 78.11 -31.77 30.16
CA ARG A 5 76.73 -32.08 29.74
C ARG A 5 76.03 -30.88 29.12
N GLN A 6 75.74 -31.11 27.86
CA GLN A 6 74.74 -30.30 27.13
C GLN A 6 73.40 -30.37 27.77
N LYS A 7 72.72 -29.27 27.84
CA LYS A 7 71.26 -29.25 27.93
C LYS A 7 70.67 -28.52 26.72
N LEU A 8 70.16 -29.33 25.83
CA LEU A 8 69.31 -28.98 24.74
C LEU A 8 67.96 -28.50 25.32
N THR A 9 67.58 -27.29 25.11
CA THR A 9 66.20 -26.82 25.35
C THR A 9 65.54 -26.57 24.03
N MET A 10 64.56 -27.42 23.74
CA MET A 10 63.62 -27.31 22.64
C MET A 10 62.81 -26.05 22.80
N PHE A 11 62.95 -25.14 21.82
CA PHE A 11 61.94 -24.12 21.55
C PHE A 11 60.89 -24.77 20.63
N TRP A 12 59.71 -25.06 21.21
CA TRP A 12 58.54 -25.40 20.45
C TRP A 12 57.80 -24.11 20.07
N SER A 13 57.79 -23.92 18.78
CA SER A 13 57.02 -22.94 18.05
C SER A 13 55.54 -23.10 18.34
N LEU A 14 54.90 -22.09 18.90
CA LEU A 14 53.46 -21.88 18.89
C LEU A 14 53.15 -20.83 17.83
N ALA A 15 53.04 -21.28 16.61
CA ALA A 15 52.48 -20.49 15.54
C ALA A 15 51.36 -21.30 14.92
N SER A 16 50.20 -20.70 14.81
CA SER A 16 49.04 -21.14 14.04
C SER A 16 47.78 -21.46 14.86
N SER A 17 47.00 -20.43 15.21
CA SER A 17 45.56 -20.61 15.42
C SER A 17 44.82 -19.25 15.42
N SER A 18 45.07 -18.34 14.51
CA SER A 18 44.32 -17.06 14.48
C SER A 18 43.73 -16.70 13.13
N LEU A 19 43.66 -17.62 12.17
CA LEU A 19 43.09 -17.35 10.85
C LEU A 19 41.77 -18.05 10.54
N ALA A 20 41.20 -18.86 11.46
CA ALA A 20 39.95 -19.59 11.24
C ALA A 20 38.70 -18.83 11.72
N PHE A 21 38.82 -17.85 12.61
CA PHE A 21 37.65 -17.12 13.16
C PHE A 21 37.16 -15.94 12.30
N SER A 22 38.00 -15.42 11.39
CA SER A 22 37.64 -14.24 10.60
C SER A 22 36.73 -14.53 9.42
N ARG A 23 36.63 -15.78 8.95
CA ARG A 23 35.81 -16.13 7.78
C ARG A 23 34.35 -16.49 8.12
N LEU A 24 34.05 -16.86 9.35
CA LEU A 24 32.67 -17.13 9.78
C LEU A 24 31.90 -15.85 10.11
N ALA A 25 32.57 -14.79 10.57
CA ALA A 25 31.93 -13.53 10.93
C ALA A 25 31.44 -12.71 9.71
N VAL A 26 32.10 -12.86 8.55
CA VAL A 26 31.71 -12.14 7.32
C VAL A 26 30.49 -12.77 6.67
N PHE A 27 30.27 -14.08 6.81
CA PHE A 27 29.10 -14.75 6.24
C PHE A 27 27.80 -14.53 7.02
N ALA A 28 27.88 -14.25 8.33
CA ALA A 28 26.71 -13.95 9.16
C ALA A 28 26.13 -12.54 8.92
N PHE A 29 26.90 -11.61 8.37
CA PHE A 29 26.46 -10.24 8.13
C PHE A 29 25.70 -10.06 6.80
N MET A 30 25.82 -11.01 5.87
CA MET A 30 25.13 -10.94 4.55
C MET A 30 23.69 -11.49 4.57
N LEU A 31 23.23 -12.12 5.65
CA LEU A 31 21.85 -12.63 5.75
C LEU A 31 20.87 -11.67 6.48
N ALA A 32 21.34 -10.52 6.94
CA ALA A 32 20.52 -9.57 7.73
C ALA A 32 19.85 -8.46 6.90
N GLY A 33 19.77 -8.59 5.58
CA GLY A 33 19.48 -7.44 4.73
C GLY A 33 18.34 -7.58 3.75
N SER A 34 17.19 -8.10 4.12
CA SER A 34 15.97 -7.86 3.31
C SER A 34 14.74 -8.12 4.16
N LEU A 35 14.48 -7.27 5.12
CA LEU A 35 13.13 -7.14 5.64
C LEU A 35 12.31 -6.51 4.51
N PRO A 36 11.20 -7.16 4.07
CA PRO A 36 10.29 -6.52 3.13
C PRO A 36 9.83 -5.22 3.77
N ALA A 37 10.11 -4.10 3.14
CA ALA A 37 9.53 -2.83 3.51
C ALA A 37 8.02 -2.98 3.34
N PHE A 38 7.28 -3.21 4.43
CA PHE A 38 5.83 -3.13 4.40
C PHE A 38 5.49 -1.69 3.99
N SER A 39 5.09 -1.53 2.74
CA SER A 39 4.58 -0.24 2.26
C SER A 39 3.35 0.09 3.09
N GLN A 40 3.44 1.16 3.86
CA GLN A 40 2.33 1.63 4.66
C GLN A 40 1.21 2.08 3.71
N ALA A 41 -0.02 1.61 3.95
CA ALA A 41 -1.16 1.99 3.13
C ALA A 41 -1.36 3.52 3.16
N ARG A 42 -1.48 4.13 1.99
CA ARG A 42 -1.75 5.57 1.89
C ARG A 42 -3.21 5.84 2.22
N VAL A 43 -3.44 6.77 3.17
CA VAL A 43 -4.79 7.20 3.53
C VAL A 43 -5.28 8.24 2.53
N ILE A 44 -6.47 8.04 1.99
CA ILE A 44 -7.17 8.98 1.11
C ILE A 44 -8.52 9.29 1.73
N GLU A 45 -8.77 10.55 2.05
CA GLU A 45 -10.02 11.00 2.64
C GLU A 45 -10.97 11.53 1.58
N VAL A 46 -12.11 10.87 1.45
CA VAL A 46 -13.16 11.19 0.48
C VAL A 46 -14.43 11.62 1.20
N LEU A 47 -15.05 12.68 0.71
CA LEU A 47 -16.40 13.07 1.09
C LEU A 47 -17.34 12.77 -0.07
N ALA A 48 -18.30 11.88 0.15
CA ALA A 48 -19.48 11.69 -0.69
C ALA A 48 -20.60 12.60 -0.17
N ASP A 49 -20.76 13.77 -0.79
CA ASP A 49 -21.60 14.84 -0.25
C ASP A 49 -23.07 14.67 -0.64
N LYS A 50 -23.96 15.29 0.15
CA LYS A 50 -25.41 15.32 -0.08
C LYS A 50 -25.80 15.92 -1.44
N ASP A 51 -24.94 16.72 -2.05
CA ASP A 51 -25.14 17.39 -3.33
C ASP A 51 -24.67 16.54 -4.53
N SER A 52 -24.54 15.22 -4.35
CA SER A 52 -24.11 14.26 -5.39
C SER A 52 -22.75 14.58 -5.99
N HIS A 53 -21.80 14.91 -5.13
CA HIS A 53 -20.41 15.15 -5.52
C HIS A 53 -19.44 14.37 -4.63
N PHE A 54 -18.41 13.82 -5.24
CA PHE A 54 -17.21 13.39 -4.53
C PHE A 54 -16.27 14.58 -4.34
N LYS A 55 -15.67 14.66 -3.16
CA LYS A 55 -14.64 15.65 -2.82
C LYS A 55 -13.48 14.96 -2.13
N ILE A 56 -12.26 15.42 -2.38
CA ILE A 56 -11.06 14.94 -1.68
C ILE A 56 -10.62 16.01 -0.70
N THR A 57 -10.40 15.63 0.55
CA THR A 57 -9.96 16.56 1.60
C THR A 57 -8.66 17.26 1.19
N GLY A 58 -8.64 18.59 1.22
CA GLY A 58 -7.46 19.38 0.88
C GLY A 58 -7.19 19.56 -0.62
N GLN A 59 -8.08 19.09 -1.51
CA GLN A 59 -7.92 19.23 -2.95
C GLN A 59 -9.04 20.08 -3.57
N ALA A 60 -8.68 20.90 -4.56
CA ALA A 60 -9.66 21.71 -5.32
C ALA A 60 -10.45 20.87 -6.34
N ARG A 61 -9.89 19.75 -6.80
CA ARG A 61 -10.52 18.82 -7.75
C ARG A 61 -10.70 17.46 -7.11
N ALA A 62 -11.80 16.81 -7.44
CA ALA A 62 -12.07 15.44 -7.04
C ALA A 62 -11.31 14.50 -8.00
N GLU A 63 -10.04 14.24 -7.71
CA GLU A 63 -9.23 13.29 -8.48
C GLU A 63 -8.25 12.54 -7.56
N ILE A 64 -8.07 11.27 -7.82
CA ILE A 64 -7.12 10.39 -7.12
C ILE A 64 -6.08 9.91 -8.11
N THR A 65 -4.79 10.05 -7.75
CA THR A 65 -3.68 9.47 -8.50
C THR A 65 -2.90 8.53 -7.60
N VAL A 66 -2.70 7.29 -8.04
CA VAL A 66 -2.04 6.21 -7.30
C VAL A 66 -1.04 5.48 -8.20
N LYS A 67 -0.18 4.65 -7.62
CA LYS A 67 0.65 3.69 -8.37
C LYS A 67 -0.07 2.36 -8.52
N ALA A 68 0.24 1.61 -9.57
CA ALA A 68 -0.25 0.24 -9.75
C ALA A 68 0.10 -0.62 -8.52
N GLY A 69 -0.86 -1.39 -8.02
CA GLY A 69 -0.69 -2.24 -6.85
C GLY A 69 -0.45 -1.53 -5.52
N GLU A 70 -0.62 -0.21 -5.45
CA GLU A 70 -0.42 0.57 -4.21
C GLU A 70 -1.47 0.19 -3.15
N PRO A 71 -1.05 -0.16 -1.90
CA PRO A 71 -1.99 -0.37 -0.82
C PRO A 71 -2.60 0.95 -0.36
N LEU A 72 -3.92 0.97 -0.23
CA LEU A 72 -4.71 2.17 0.07
C LEU A 72 -5.65 1.93 1.25
N LEU A 73 -5.82 2.96 2.07
CA LEU A 73 -6.90 3.06 3.04
C LEU A 73 -7.82 4.21 2.61
N LEU A 74 -8.96 3.88 2.01
CA LEU A 74 -9.98 4.90 1.73
C LEU A 74 -10.81 5.14 2.98
N ARG A 75 -10.77 6.37 3.49
CA ARG A 75 -11.67 6.84 4.55
C ARG A 75 -12.75 7.69 3.90
N ILE A 76 -13.95 7.13 3.76
CA ILE A 76 -15.05 7.76 3.05
C ILE A 76 -16.11 8.21 4.03
N SER A 77 -16.36 9.52 4.06
CA SER A 77 -17.48 10.13 4.81
C SER A 77 -18.65 10.35 3.86
N ALA A 78 -19.73 9.60 4.04
CA ALA A 78 -20.93 9.73 3.22
C ALA A 78 -22.03 10.51 3.95
N ARG A 79 -22.59 11.50 3.26
CA ARG A 79 -23.72 12.31 3.75
C ARG A 79 -24.97 11.94 2.99
N LYS A 80 -26.04 11.70 3.75
CA LYS A 80 -27.35 11.40 3.19
C LYS A 80 -27.87 12.59 2.37
N GLY A 81 -28.24 12.33 1.11
CA GLY A 81 -28.95 13.26 0.26
C GLY A 81 -30.46 13.27 0.51
N LYS A 82 -31.24 13.63 -0.51
CA LYS A 82 -32.72 13.67 -0.46
C LYS A 82 -33.36 12.28 -0.48
N THR A 83 -32.71 11.32 -1.16
CA THR A 83 -33.18 9.94 -1.30
C THR A 83 -32.26 8.98 -0.57
N TRP A 84 -32.75 7.80 -0.26
CA TRP A 84 -31.97 6.70 0.32
C TRP A 84 -32.60 5.36 -0.11
N ASN A 85 -31.79 4.31 -0.08
CA ASN A 85 -32.27 2.96 -0.33
C ASN A 85 -32.76 2.28 0.96
N ARG A 86 -33.60 1.27 0.80
CA ARG A 86 -34.20 0.53 1.94
C ARG A 86 -33.16 -0.15 2.83
N ASP A 87 -32.00 -0.51 2.27
CA ASP A 87 -30.87 -1.11 2.98
C ASP A 87 -30.01 -0.09 3.74
N GLY A 88 -30.36 1.19 3.67
CA GLY A 88 -29.62 2.31 4.28
C GLY A 88 -28.45 2.83 3.46
N THR A 89 -28.22 2.31 2.27
CA THR A 89 -27.18 2.82 1.36
C THR A 89 -27.56 4.20 0.82
N VAL A 90 -26.64 5.15 0.88
CA VAL A 90 -26.87 6.54 0.44
C VAL A 90 -26.09 6.91 -0.79
N HIS A 91 -24.93 6.26 -1.04
CA HIS A 91 -24.11 6.42 -2.25
C HIS A 91 -23.44 5.11 -2.60
N GLY A 92 -22.98 4.99 -3.85
CA GLY A 92 -22.04 3.98 -4.29
C GLY A 92 -20.65 4.62 -4.53
N PHE A 93 -19.61 3.82 -4.47
CA PHE A 93 -18.26 4.21 -4.89
C PHE A 93 -17.70 3.06 -5.71
N THR A 94 -17.97 3.09 -7.01
CA THR A 94 -17.63 2.00 -7.93
C THR A 94 -16.54 2.47 -8.89
N LEU A 95 -15.41 1.78 -8.93
CA LEU A 95 -14.31 2.07 -9.85
C LEU A 95 -14.52 1.35 -11.18
N LEU A 96 -14.50 2.10 -12.27
CA LEU A 96 -14.57 1.60 -13.64
C LEU A 96 -13.32 1.96 -14.41
N ARG A 97 -12.89 1.09 -15.32
CA ARG A 97 -11.87 1.44 -16.30
C ARG A 97 -12.46 2.38 -17.36
N ALA A 98 -11.79 3.51 -17.63
CA ALA A 98 -12.32 4.52 -18.53
C ALA A 98 -12.50 4.01 -19.98
N ARG A 99 -11.64 3.08 -20.43
CA ARG A 99 -11.63 2.61 -21.83
C ARG A 99 -12.80 1.69 -22.22
N ASP A 100 -13.35 0.92 -21.27
CA ASP A 100 -14.38 -0.11 -21.55
C ASP A 100 -15.50 -0.15 -20.51
N HIS A 101 -15.47 0.76 -19.54
CA HIS A 101 -16.44 0.89 -18.44
C HIS A 101 -16.65 -0.39 -17.62
N ARG A 102 -15.66 -1.30 -17.60
CA ARG A 102 -15.74 -2.49 -16.77
C ARG A 102 -15.41 -2.16 -15.31
N LYS A 103 -16.22 -2.71 -14.41
CA LYS A 103 -15.96 -2.63 -12.98
C LYS A 103 -14.63 -3.28 -12.60
N VAL A 104 -13.90 -2.64 -11.71
CA VAL A 104 -12.70 -3.21 -11.08
C VAL A 104 -13.16 -4.08 -9.89
N SER A 105 -12.71 -5.33 -9.87
CA SER A 105 -13.05 -6.25 -8.78
C SER A 105 -12.62 -5.70 -7.42
N GLY A 106 -13.50 -5.81 -6.42
CA GLY A 106 -13.25 -5.30 -5.06
C GLY A 106 -13.45 -3.79 -4.88
N TRP A 107 -13.80 -3.06 -5.94
CA TRP A 107 -14.00 -1.61 -5.93
C TRP A 107 -15.46 -1.19 -6.15
N ASP A 108 -16.41 -2.01 -5.73
CA ASP A 108 -17.85 -1.72 -5.74
C ASP A 108 -18.31 -1.57 -4.29
N LEU A 109 -18.23 -0.35 -3.77
CA LEU A 109 -18.45 -0.05 -2.35
C LEU A 109 -19.82 0.60 -2.16
N GLU A 110 -20.60 0.05 -1.26
CA GLU A 110 -21.88 0.63 -0.80
C GLU A 110 -21.64 1.50 0.42
N LEU A 111 -22.00 2.77 0.34
CA LEU A 111 -21.76 3.75 1.38
C LEU A 111 -23.02 4.01 2.19
N LYS A 112 -22.93 3.81 3.51
CA LYS A 112 -23.92 4.19 4.50
C LYS A 112 -23.57 5.55 5.11
N PRO A 113 -24.53 6.28 5.71
CA PRO A 113 -24.24 7.55 6.36
C PRO A 113 -23.14 7.42 7.42
N GLY A 114 -22.23 8.39 7.46
CA GLY A 114 -21.10 8.42 8.38
C GLY A 114 -19.77 8.12 7.69
N THR A 115 -18.76 7.83 8.47
CA THR A 115 -17.40 7.54 7.99
C THR A 115 -17.14 6.03 8.01
N GLN A 116 -16.69 5.50 6.88
CA GLN A 116 -16.32 4.09 6.70
C GLN A 116 -14.89 4.01 6.17
N GLU A 117 -14.18 2.94 6.52
CA GLU A 117 -12.82 2.69 6.08
C GLU A 117 -12.76 1.41 5.22
N PHE A 118 -12.08 1.50 4.09
CA PHE A 118 -11.90 0.40 3.15
C PHE A 118 -10.41 0.22 2.85
N SER A 119 -9.88 -0.94 3.21
CA SER A 119 -8.51 -1.34 2.84
C SER A 119 -8.56 -1.96 1.45
N LEU A 120 -7.92 -1.33 0.49
CA LEU A 120 -7.94 -1.70 -0.93
C LEU A 120 -6.53 -1.74 -1.50
N THR A 121 -6.40 -2.39 -2.64
CA THR A 121 -5.19 -2.30 -3.47
C THR A 121 -5.57 -1.61 -4.77
N ALA A 122 -4.77 -0.63 -5.19
CA ALA A 122 -4.95 0.01 -6.49
C ALA A 122 -4.90 -1.03 -7.62
N PRO A 123 -5.60 -0.83 -8.75
CA PRO A 123 -5.49 -1.73 -9.90
C PRO A 123 -4.02 -1.91 -10.34
N ASP A 124 -3.67 -3.12 -10.78
CA ASP A 124 -2.32 -3.41 -11.29
C ASP A 124 -2.08 -2.84 -12.69
N GLU A 125 -3.15 -2.59 -13.45
CA GLU A 125 -3.09 -2.06 -14.80
C GLU A 125 -3.02 -0.52 -14.76
N PRO A 126 -1.92 0.11 -15.22
CA PRO A 126 -1.84 1.56 -15.35
C PRO A 126 -2.85 2.10 -16.36
N GLY A 127 -3.41 3.27 -16.09
CA GLY A 127 -4.37 3.91 -16.99
C GLY A 127 -5.34 4.84 -16.28
N ASP A 128 -6.31 5.31 -17.05
CA ASP A 128 -7.39 6.15 -16.56
C ASP A 128 -8.60 5.31 -16.14
N TYR A 129 -9.14 5.66 -15.01
CA TYR A 129 -10.32 5.08 -14.38
C TYR A 129 -11.28 6.20 -13.97
N GLU A 130 -12.50 5.83 -13.69
CA GLU A 130 -13.52 6.74 -13.18
C GLU A 130 -14.24 6.09 -12.01
N VAL A 131 -14.43 6.86 -10.94
CA VAL A 131 -15.32 6.48 -9.86
C VAL A 131 -16.71 7.02 -10.15
N LEU A 132 -17.72 6.16 -10.06
CA LEU A 132 -19.14 6.53 -10.22
C LEU A 132 -19.93 6.20 -8.96
N CYS A 133 -20.96 6.99 -8.70
CA CYS A 133 -22.04 6.60 -7.78
C CYS A 133 -23.03 5.70 -8.54
N THR A 134 -23.03 4.41 -8.21
CA THR A 134 -23.92 3.40 -8.81
C THR A 134 -25.23 3.19 -8.05
N VAL A 135 -25.44 3.97 -6.99
CA VAL A 135 -26.63 3.95 -6.14
C VAL A 135 -27.49 5.18 -6.46
N ILE A 136 -28.79 5.01 -6.64
CA ILE A 136 -29.71 6.13 -6.86
C ILE A 136 -29.81 6.95 -5.58
N CYS A 137 -29.00 8.01 -5.49
CA CYS A 137 -28.91 8.89 -4.33
C CYS A 137 -29.61 10.25 -4.51
N SER A 138 -29.88 10.63 -5.77
CA SER A 138 -30.57 11.86 -6.17
C SER A 138 -30.97 11.78 -7.64
N GLU A 139 -31.62 12.83 -8.17
CA GLU A 139 -31.89 12.97 -9.60
C GLU A 139 -30.60 13.12 -10.40
N ASP A 140 -29.55 13.73 -9.81
CA ASP A 140 -28.25 14.01 -10.44
C ASP A 140 -27.19 12.93 -10.14
N HIS A 141 -27.57 11.74 -9.65
CA HIS A 141 -26.59 10.71 -9.23
C HIS A 141 -25.65 10.28 -10.36
N GLU A 142 -26.08 10.31 -11.63
CA GLU A 142 -25.27 9.97 -12.79
C GLU A 142 -24.11 10.97 -13.02
N ALA A 143 -24.26 12.22 -12.53
CA ALA A 143 -23.20 13.23 -12.56
C ALA A 143 -22.20 13.09 -11.43
N MET A 144 -22.50 12.24 -10.42
CA MET A 144 -21.61 12.00 -9.27
C MET A 144 -20.47 11.07 -9.67
N ARG A 145 -19.39 11.69 -10.15
CA ARG A 145 -18.19 10.99 -10.65
C ARG A 145 -16.90 11.68 -10.25
N MET A 146 -15.80 10.94 -10.29
CA MET A 146 -14.47 11.42 -9.93
C MET A 146 -13.41 10.71 -10.77
N LYS A 147 -12.39 11.46 -11.20
CA LYS A 147 -11.26 10.91 -11.94
C LYS A 147 -10.36 10.08 -11.00
N PHE A 148 -9.89 8.93 -11.51
CA PHE A 148 -8.93 8.08 -10.83
C PHE A 148 -7.86 7.62 -11.84
N THR A 149 -6.60 7.88 -11.55
CA THR A 149 -5.48 7.55 -12.45
C THR A 149 -4.52 6.61 -11.76
N VAL A 150 -4.17 5.53 -12.44
CA VAL A 150 -3.16 4.56 -12.00
C VAL A 150 -1.88 4.77 -12.80
N LEU A 151 -0.81 5.14 -12.12
CA LEU A 151 0.53 5.30 -12.69
C LEU A 151 1.29 3.97 -12.69
N PRO A 152 2.23 3.76 -13.61
CA PRO A 152 3.11 2.59 -13.57
C PRO A 152 3.84 2.48 -12.22
N GLN A 153 4.08 1.26 -11.77
CA GLN A 153 4.97 0.98 -10.65
C GLN A 153 6.42 1.28 -11.10
N GLN A 154 7.11 2.17 -10.40
CA GLN A 154 8.53 2.46 -10.66
C GLN A 154 9.41 1.47 -9.91
#